data_16475c90e3875c471635804ef7a6f167
#
_entry.id   16475c90e3875c471635804ef7a6f167
#
_cell.length_a   1.000
_cell.length_b   1.000
_cell.length_c   1.000
_cell.angle_alpha   90.00
_cell.angle_beta   90.00
_cell.angle_gamma   90.00
#
_symmetry.space_group_name_H-M   'P 1'
#
loop_
_entity.id
_entity.type
_entity.pdbx_description
1 polymer ?
#
loop_
_entity_poly.entity_id
_entity_poly.type
_entity_poly.pdbx_seq_one_letter_code
_entity_poly.pdbx_strand_id
1 'polypeptide(L)'
;RPVQRFCFPLLSPCGSRSYASEVDQIGSRAVLITGCDSGFGFALAKHLHTKGFIIYAGCLQKDKGDGGSKDLDNMKSDRMRTVQLNVCDSKEVDRAVEHVNSSLEDPEKGLWGLVNNAGISTFGEVEFTSMDTYMEVAEVNLWGTVRTTKAFLPLIRRSKGRVVNISSMMGRMGSPARSPYCITKFGVEAFSDCLRYEMQPQGVTVSIVEPGNFIAATNLYSPERIKAIADKMWDELPEIVRKDYGRKYFDEQVSKMETYCNSGSTDTSPVIESVAHALTSTTPYTRYHPMDYYWWLRMQIMTHMPAAISDRLYVY
;
A
#
# COMPACT_ATOMS: atom_id res chain seq x y z
N ARG A 1 -7.37 -24.42 19.17
CA ARG A 1 -6.90 -23.06 18.83
C ARG A 1 -5.40 -23.17 18.56
N PRO A 2 -4.89 -22.97 17.34
CA PRO A 2 -3.46 -22.97 17.10
C PRO A 2 -2.86 -21.66 17.59
N VAL A 3 -1.86 -21.77 18.44
CA VAL A 3 -1.00 -20.70 18.91
C VAL A 3 -0.31 -20.07 17.68
N GLN A 4 -0.37 -18.75 17.56
CA GLN A 4 0.39 -17.99 16.55
C GLN A 4 1.87 -18.38 16.67
N ARG A 5 2.35 -19.15 15.71
CA ARG A 5 3.80 -19.37 15.57
C ARG A 5 4.39 -18.14 14.92
N PHE A 6 5.25 -17.47 15.66
CA PHE A 6 6.18 -16.47 15.12
C PHE A 6 7.12 -17.18 14.14
N CYS A 7 6.89 -17.02 12.84
CA CYS A 7 7.86 -17.46 11.85
C CYS A 7 8.85 -16.33 11.60
N PHE A 8 10.01 -16.44 12.25
CA PHE A 8 11.22 -15.82 11.73
C PHE A 8 11.57 -16.54 10.41
N PRO A 9 11.97 -15.83 9.36
CA PRO A 9 12.60 -16.47 8.22
C PRO A 9 14.00 -16.91 8.62
N LEU A 10 14.14 -18.06 9.27
CA LEU A 10 15.37 -18.80 9.25
C LEU A 10 15.56 -19.30 7.82
N LEU A 11 16.68 -18.91 7.23
CA LEU A 11 17.19 -19.37 5.95
C LEU A 11 17.12 -20.91 5.90
N SER A 12 16.04 -21.44 5.32
CA SER A 12 15.96 -22.83 4.91
C SER A 12 16.38 -22.90 3.45
N PRO A 13 17.27 -23.81 3.05
CA PRO A 13 17.64 -23.96 1.66
C PRO A 13 16.38 -24.33 0.86
N CYS A 14 16.03 -23.46 -0.08
CA CYS A 14 14.95 -23.62 -1.03
C CYS A 14 15.20 -24.92 -1.83
N GLY A 15 14.47 -25.99 -1.50
CA GLY A 15 14.38 -27.14 -2.37
C GLY A 15 13.72 -26.68 -3.68
N SER A 16 14.40 -26.96 -4.78
CA SER A 16 13.98 -26.70 -6.15
C SER A 16 12.66 -27.40 -6.47
N ARG A 17 11.51 -26.81 -6.11
CA ARG A 17 10.24 -27.11 -6.75
C ARG A 17 10.27 -26.42 -8.11
N SER A 18 10.07 -27.18 -9.16
CA SER A 18 10.20 -26.70 -10.54
C SER A 18 9.23 -25.53 -10.77
N TYR A 19 9.74 -24.43 -11.31
CA TYR A 19 9.00 -23.23 -11.73
C TYR A 19 7.77 -23.57 -12.60
N ALA A 20 7.80 -24.63 -13.37
CA ALA A 20 6.70 -25.12 -14.21
C ALA A 20 5.47 -25.55 -13.39
N SER A 21 5.63 -26.16 -12.21
CA SER A 21 4.50 -26.62 -11.38
C SER A 21 3.78 -25.49 -10.66
N GLU A 22 4.42 -24.35 -10.43
CA GLU A 22 3.77 -23.16 -9.83
C GLU A 22 2.96 -22.39 -10.88
N VAL A 23 3.44 -22.31 -12.11
CA VAL A 23 2.73 -21.65 -13.22
C VAL A 23 1.44 -22.39 -13.56
N ASP A 24 1.46 -23.72 -13.56
CA ASP A 24 0.27 -24.56 -13.81
C ASP A 24 -0.81 -24.39 -12.71
N GLN A 25 -0.41 -24.03 -11.48
CA GLN A 25 -1.36 -23.78 -10.37
C GLN A 25 -1.98 -22.38 -10.43
N ILE A 26 -1.33 -21.40 -11.07
CA ILE A 26 -1.83 -20.02 -11.20
C ILE A 26 -2.89 -19.93 -12.31
N GLY A 27 -2.70 -20.65 -13.42
CA GLY A 27 -3.67 -20.75 -14.51
C GLY A 27 -4.11 -19.40 -15.08
N SER A 28 -5.40 -19.19 -15.21
CA SER A 28 -6.02 -17.94 -15.68
C SER A 28 -6.36 -16.94 -14.55
N ARG A 29 -5.72 -17.05 -13.39
CA ARG A 29 -6.00 -16.17 -12.25
C ARG A 29 -5.62 -14.72 -12.58
N ALA A 30 -6.59 -13.82 -12.42
CA ALA A 30 -6.44 -12.41 -12.67
C ALA A 30 -6.34 -11.61 -11.37
N VAL A 31 -5.47 -10.61 -11.34
CA VAL A 31 -5.25 -9.72 -10.18
C VAL A 31 -5.32 -8.27 -10.62
N LEU A 32 -6.12 -7.47 -9.93
CA LEU A 32 -6.11 -6.01 -10.04
C LEU A 32 -5.18 -5.42 -8.97
N ILE A 33 -4.31 -4.51 -9.39
CA ILE A 33 -3.41 -3.77 -8.50
C ILE A 33 -3.67 -2.28 -8.72
N THR A 34 -3.94 -1.51 -7.66
CA THR A 34 -4.11 -0.06 -7.76
C THR A 34 -2.78 0.69 -7.60
N GLY A 35 -2.61 1.82 -8.28
CA GLY A 35 -1.41 2.66 -8.17
C GLY A 35 -0.16 2.03 -8.79
N CYS A 36 -0.28 1.59 -10.04
CA CYS A 36 0.81 0.95 -10.79
C CYS A 36 1.67 1.93 -11.59
N ASP A 37 1.47 3.24 -11.45
CA ASP A 37 2.28 4.26 -12.15
C ASP A 37 3.76 4.24 -11.72
N SER A 38 4.05 3.79 -10.47
CA SER A 38 5.41 3.75 -9.93
C SER A 38 5.52 2.86 -8.68
N GLY A 39 6.70 2.79 -8.07
CA GLY A 39 6.93 2.20 -6.74
C GLY A 39 6.53 0.72 -6.64
N PHE A 40 5.91 0.36 -5.51
CA PHE A 40 5.52 -1.02 -5.24
C PHE A 40 4.52 -1.57 -6.26
N GLY A 41 3.52 -0.78 -6.66
CA GLY A 41 2.48 -1.23 -7.61
C GLY A 41 3.06 -1.62 -8.95
N PHE A 42 3.95 -0.79 -9.50
CA PHE A 42 4.65 -1.07 -10.75
C PHE A 42 5.54 -2.32 -10.66
N ALA A 43 6.37 -2.41 -9.62
CA ALA A 43 7.26 -3.56 -9.41
C ALA A 43 6.46 -4.85 -9.19
N LEU A 44 5.36 -4.78 -8.43
CA LEU A 44 4.47 -5.90 -8.16
C LEU A 44 3.78 -6.39 -9.44
N ALA A 45 3.27 -5.48 -10.27
CA ALA A 45 2.63 -5.83 -11.54
C ALA A 45 3.58 -6.66 -12.41
N LYS A 46 4.83 -6.22 -12.57
CA LYS A 46 5.86 -6.94 -13.31
C LYS A 46 6.17 -8.30 -12.68
N HIS A 47 6.35 -8.36 -11.36
CA HIS A 47 6.67 -9.59 -10.65
C HIS A 47 5.54 -10.63 -10.75
N LEU A 48 4.30 -10.25 -10.52
CA LEU A 48 3.17 -11.19 -10.63
C LEU A 48 2.93 -11.64 -12.08
N HIS A 49 3.17 -10.76 -13.05
CA HIS A 49 3.15 -11.12 -14.45
C HIS A 49 4.17 -12.23 -14.77
N THR A 50 5.43 -12.14 -14.27
CA THR A 50 6.44 -13.20 -14.47
C THR A 50 6.05 -14.51 -13.78
N LYS A 51 5.23 -14.47 -12.73
CA LYS A 51 4.65 -15.67 -12.09
C LYS A 51 3.47 -16.27 -12.88
N GLY A 52 3.02 -15.64 -13.96
CA GLY A 52 1.97 -16.15 -14.82
C GLY A 52 0.56 -15.65 -14.51
N PHE A 53 0.37 -14.67 -13.63
CA PHE A 53 -0.93 -14.03 -13.42
C PHE A 53 -1.33 -13.15 -14.63
N ILE A 54 -2.65 -13.01 -14.83
CA ILE A 54 -3.20 -11.92 -15.62
C ILE A 54 -3.27 -10.69 -14.73
N ILE A 55 -2.62 -9.62 -15.13
CA ILE A 55 -2.52 -8.39 -14.33
C ILE A 55 -3.40 -7.31 -14.93
N TYR A 56 -4.27 -6.75 -14.13
CA TYR A 56 -4.92 -5.48 -14.36
C TYR A 56 -4.18 -4.41 -13.55
N ALA A 57 -3.33 -3.65 -14.21
CA ALA A 57 -2.53 -2.60 -13.59
C ALA A 57 -3.31 -1.28 -13.59
N GLY A 58 -3.93 -0.94 -12.46
CA GLY A 58 -4.64 0.33 -12.28
C GLY A 58 -3.66 1.50 -12.17
N CYS A 59 -3.70 2.40 -13.15
CA CYS A 59 -2.84 3.56 -13.27
C CYS A 59 -3.67 4.85 -13.28
N LEU A 60 -3.21 5.87 -12.56
CA LEU A 60 -3.84 7.17 -12.49
C LEU A 60 -3.65 7.97 -13.80
N GLN A 61 -2.54 7.74 -14.51
CA GLN A 61 -2.13 8.54 -15.65
C GLN A 61 -2.14 7.77 -16.98
N LYS A 62 -2.87 6.65 -17.05
CA LYS A 62 -2.94 5.85 -18.27
C LYS A 62 -3.43 6.66 -19.46
N ASP A 63 -4.54 7.38 -19.33
CA ASP A 63 -5.14 8.14 -20.42
C ASP A 63 -4.26 9.32 -20.89
N LYS A 64 -3.31 9.74 -20.06
CA LYS A 64 -2.30 10.73 -20.44
C LYS A 64 -1.11 10.10 -21.17
N GLY A 65 -1.01 8.77 -21.20
CA GLY A 65 0.09 8.04 -21.83
C GLY A 65 1.44 8.30 -21.18
N ASP A 66 1.45 8.52 -19.84
CA ASP A 66 2.63 8.93 -19.10
C ASP A 66 2.96 7.93 -17.97
N GLY A 67 4.19 7.98 -17.48
CA GLY A 67 4.65 7.19 -16.33
C GLY A 67 4.71 5.69 -16.58
N GLY A 68 4.54 4.92 -15.50
CA GLY A 68 4.68 3.46 -15.52
C GLY A 68 3.64 2.72 -16.39
N SER A 69 2.49 3.33 -16.68
CA SER A 69 1.48 2.74 -17.56
C SER A 69 2.03 2.45 -18.95
N LYS A 70 2.79 3.38 -19.53
CA LYS A 70 3.45 3.23 -20.82
C LYS A 70 4.48 2.09 -20.81
N ASP A 71 5.24 1.98 -19.74
CA ASP A 71 6.25 0.92 -19.61
C ASP A 71 5.60 -0.45 -19.49
N LEU A 72 4.47 -0.56 -18.78
CA LEU A 72 3.72 -1.79 -18.68
C LEU A 72 3.07 -2.19 -20.02
N ASP A 73 2.52 -1.23 -20.77
CA ASP A 73 1.97 -1.47 -22.11
C ASP A 73 3.05 -1.89 -23.11
N ASN A 74 4.29 -1.36 -22.98
CA ASN A 74 5.42 -1.73 -23.81
C ASN A 74 5.88 -3.18 -23.62
N MET A 75 5.43 -3.87 -22.56
CA MET A 75 5.68 -5.32 -22.39
C MET A 75 4.98 -6.16 -23.46
N LYS A 76 3.99 -5.62 -24.17
CA LYS A 76 3.24 -6.25 -25.27
C LYS A 76 2.76 -7.67 -24.93
N SER A 77 2.24 -7.84 -23.72
CA SER A 77 1.74 -9.12 -23.23
C SER A 77 0.24 -9.06 -23.02
N ASP A 78 -0.50 -10.02 -23.55
CA ASP A 78 -1.95 -10.17 -23.33
C ASP A 78 -2.32 -10.37 -21.86
N ARG A 79 -1.32 -10.74 -21.03
CA ARG A 79 -1.47 -10.94 -19.58
C ARG A 79 -1.13 -9.68 -18.75
N MET A 80 -0.68 -8.60 -19.38
CA MET A 80 -0.45 -7.30 -18.74
C MET A 80 -1.41 -6.28 -19.34
N ARG A 81 -2.37 -5.82 -18.58
CA ARG A 81 -3.45 -4.94 -19.03
C ARG A 81 -3.49 -3.71 -18.13
N THR A 82 -3.16 -2.56 -18.67
CA THR A 82 -3.28 -1.31 -17.91
C THR A 82 -4.73 -0.84 -17.90
N VAL A 83 -5.17 -0.26 -16.79
CA VAL A 83 -6.52 0.26 -16.58
C VAL A 83 -6.43 1.68 -16.05
N GLN A 84 -7.13 2.64 -16.66
CA GLN A 84 -7.29 3.98 -16.07
C GLN A 84 -8.06 3.84 -14.77
N LEU A 85 -7.46 4.24 -13.65
CA LEU A 85 -8.07 4.05 -12.33
C LEU A 85 -7.62 5.12 -11.33
N ASN A 86 -8.47 6.11 -11.12
CA ASN A 86 -8.39 7.00 -9.98
C ASN A 86 -9.28 6.44 -8.84
N VAL A 87 -8.67 5.99 -7.76
CA VAL A 87 -9.40 5.43 -6.62
C VAL A 87 -10.28 6.45 -5.88
N CYS A 88 -10.10 7.74 -6.14
CA CYS A 88 -10.92 8.82 -5.60
C CYS A 88 -12.20 9.07 -6.41
N ASP A 89 -12.27 8.61 -7.66
CA ASP A 89 -13.42 8.80 -8.54
C ASP A 89 -14.25 7.52 -8.66
N SER A 90 -15.46 7.55 -8.07
CA SER A 90 -16.37 6.39 -8.11
C SER A 90 -16.73 5.97 -9.54
N LYS A 91 -16.84 6.92 -10.47
CA LYS A 91 -17.17 6.61 -11.88
C LYS A 91 -16.01 5.91 -12.58
N GLU A 92 -14.76 6.29 -12.28
CA GLU A 92 -13.61 5.58 -12.82
C GLU A 92 -13.49 4.18 -12.22
N VAL A 93 -13.75 4.04 -10.91
CA VAL A 93 -13.79 2.72 -10.26
C VAL A 93 -14.86 1.82 -10.89
N ASP A 94 -16.07 2.33 -11.12
CA ASP A 94 -17.16 1.57 -11.74
C ASP A 94 -16.79 1.15 -13.17
N ARG A 95 -16.24 2.06 -13.99
CA ARG A 95 -15.72 1.73 -15.33
C ARG A 95 -14.62 0.67 -15.29
N ALA A 96 -13.75 0.73 -14.32
CA ALA A 96 -12.70 -0.27 -14.14
C ALA A 96 -13.30 -1.66 -13.80
N VAL A 97 -14.34 -1.72 -12.96
CA VAL A 97 -15.08 -2.97 -12.69
C VAL A 97 -15.69 -3.55 -13.96
N GLU A 98 -16.38 -2.73 -14.75
CA GLU A 98 -16.99 -3.16 -16.01
C GLU A 98 -15.94 -3.67 -17.00
N HIS A 99 -14.83 -2.93 -17.15
CA HIS A 99 -13.73 -3.30 -18.03
C HIS A 99 -13.08 -4.62 -17.60
N VAL A 100 -12.78 -4.79 -16.31
CA VAL A 100 -12.20 -6.02 -15.78
C VAL A 100 -13.17 -7.18 -15.98
N ASN A 101 -14.42 -7.03 -15.58
CA ASN A 101 -15.43 -8.09 -15.69
C ASN A 101 -15.63 -8.57 -17.13
N SER A 102 -15.71 -7.65 -18.10
CA SER A 102 -15.89 -7.97 -19.52
C SER A 102 -14.65 -8.58 -20.18
N SER A 103 -13.47 -8.34 -19.65
CA SER A 103 -12.20 -8.80 -20.19
C SER A 103 -11.62 -10.00 -19.46
N LEU A 104 -12.24 -10.51 -18.38
CA LEU A 104 -11.87 -11.78 -17.76
C LEU A 104 -12.05 -12.94 -18.77
N GLU A 105 -11.13 -13.90 -18.74
CA GLU A 105 -11.25 -15.13 -19.56
C GLU A 105 -12.51 -15.94 -19.18
N ASP A 106 -12.89 -15.91 -17.91
CA ASP A 106 -14.09 -16.54 -17.39
C ASP A 106 -14.76 -15.62 -16.34
N PRO A 107 -15.71 -14.77 -16.76
CA PRO A 107 -16.39 -13.85 -15.85
C PRO A 107 -17.13 -14.52 -14.69
N GLU A 108 -17.58 -15.78 -14.87
CA GLU A 108 -18.27 -16.54 -13.82
C GLU A 108 -17.31 -16.94 -12.69
N LYS A 109 -16.04 -17.17 -13.02
CA LYS A 109 -15.00 -17.43 -12.00
C LYS A 109 -14.58 -16.18 -11.24
N GLY A 110 -14.80 -15.00 -11.79
CA GLY A 110 -14.51 -13.72 -11.16
C GLY A 110 -13.03 -13.36 -11.11
N LEU A 111 -12.70 -12.36 -10.29
CA LEU A 111 -11.36 -11.84 -10.10
C LEU A 111 -10.67 -12.53 -8.91
N TRP A 112 -9.50 -13.11 -9.13
CA TRP A 112 -8.77 -13.82 -8.06
C TRP A 112 -8.22 -12.92 -6.98
N GLY A 113 -7.66 -11.77 -7.34
CA GLY A 113 -7.00 -10.90 -6.38
C GLY A 113 -7.26 -9.42 -6.59
N LEU A 114 -7.41 -8.71 -5.48
CA LEU A 114 -7.39 -7.25 -5.42
C LEU A 114 -6.26 -6.82 -4.50
N VAL A 115 -5.33 -6.00 -5.02
CA VAL A 115 -4.27 -5.38 -4.23
C VAL A 115 -4.52 -3.88 -4.16
N ASN A 116 -4.95 -3.40 -3.01
CA ASN A 116 -5.09 -1.97 -2.73
C ASN A 116 -3.71 -1.41 -2.33
N ASN A 117 -3.01 -0.88 -3.32
CA ASN A 117 -1.67 -0.33 -3.15
C ASN A 117 -1.61 1.19 -3.36
N ALA A 118 -2.56 1.79 -4.11
CA ALA A 118 -2.60 3.23 -4.32
C ALA A 118 -2.51 4.00 -2.98
N GLY A 119 -1.64 4.98 -2.94
CA GLY A 119 -1.44 5.77 -1.74
C GLY A 119 -0.51 6.95 -1.94
N ILE A 120 -0.74 7.98 -1.17
CA ILE A 120 0.08 9.18 -1.07
C ILE A 120 0.53 9.41 0.36
N SER A 121 1.52 10.25 0.53
CA SER A 121 2.00 10.65 1.85
C SER A 121 2.30 12.14 1.88
N THR A 122 2.23 12.70 3.08
CA THR A 122 2.59 14.07 3.39
C THR A 122 3.33 14.13 4.71
N PHE A 123 3.84 15.30 5.05
CA PHE A 123 4.44 15.58 6.34
C PHE A 123 3.97 16.96 6.84
N GLY A 124 4.08 17.18 8.11
CA GLY A 124 3.75 18.43 8.80
C GLY A 124 3.26 18.13 10.20
N GLU A 125 3.62 18.99 11.13
CA GLU A 125 3.06 18.94 12.49
C GLU A 125 1.55 19.18 12.43
N VAL A 126 0.83 18.75 13.44
CA VAL A 126 -0.64 18.83 13.45
C VAL A 126 -1.12 20.26 13.23
N GLU A 127 -0.47 21.23 13.87
CA GLU A 127 -0.85 22.64 13.80
C GLU A 127 -0.46 23.29 12.46
N PHE A 128 0.50 22.70 11.74
CA PHE A 128 0.92 23.21 10.43
C PHE A 128 0.13 22.62 9.27
N THR A 129 -0.57 21.52 9.49
CA THR A 129 -1.23 20.77 8.43
C THR A 129 -2.69 21.17 8.30
N SER A 130 -3.09 21.67 7.14
CA SER A 130 -4.48 22.06 6.88
C SER A 130 -5.43 20.87 6.85
N MET A 131 -6.70 21.10 7.18
CA MET A 131 -7.74 20.05 7.08
C MET A 131 -7.89 19.51 5.65
N ASP A 132 -7.69 20.35 4.64
CA ASP A 132 -7.75 19.93 3.24
C ASP A 132 -6.66 18.88 2.93
N THR A 133 -5.46 19.03 3.48
CA THR A 133 -4.40 18.04 3.37
C THR A 133 -4.77 16.73 4.07
N TYR A 134 -5.40 16.78 5.26
CA TYR A 134 -5.93 15.57 5.92
C TYR A 134 -6.95 14.85 5.06
N MET A 135 -7.89 15.60 4.47
CA MET A 135 -8.93 15.05 3.62
C MET A 135 -8.37 14.46 2.32
N GLU A 136 -7.41 15.15 1.67
CA GLU A 136 -6.74 14.65 0.46
C GLU A 136 -6.06 13.30 0.70
N VAL A 137 -5.27 13.20 1.77
CA VAL A 137 -4.57 11.94 2.10
C VAL A 137 -5.57 10.84 2.46
N ALA A 138 -6.65 11.17 3.18
CA ALA A 138 -7.68 10.23 3.55
C ALA A 138 -8.46 9.74 2.32
N GLU A 139 -8.75 10.62 1.37
CA GLU A 139 -9.51 10.29 0.17
C GLU A 139 -8.79 9.23 -0.67
N VAL A 140 -7.48 9.36 -0.83
CA VAL A 140 -6.69 8.35 -1.57
C VAL A 140 -6.48 7.09 -0.74
N ASN A 141 -5.90 7.21 0.45
CA ASN A 141 -5.36 6.05 1.18
C ASN A 141 -6.44 5.19 1.84
N LEU A 142 -7.47 5.83 2.39
CA LEU A 142 -8.52 5.17 3.15
C LEU A 142 -9.78 4.99 2.32
N TRP A 143 -10.39 6.08 1.89
CA TRP A 143 -11.66 6.00 1.17
C TRP A 143 -11.51 5.39 -0.22
N GLY A 144 -10.38 5.63 -0.89
CA GLY A 144 -10.02 4.97 -2.15
C GLY A 144 -9.91 3.45 -1.98
N THR A 145 -9.25 2.99 -0.91
CA THR A 145 -9.18 1.55 -0.56
C THR A 145 -10.56 0.96 -0.30
N VAL A 146 -11.40 1.64 0.48
CA VAL A 146 -12.78 1.18 0.78
C VAL A 146 -13.62 1.15 -0.49
N ARG A 147 -13.58 2.22 -1.30
CA ARG A 147 -14.35 2.36 -2.55
C ARG A 147 -13.99 1.25 -3.54
N THR A 148 -12.71 1.07 -3.82
CA THR A 148 -12.24 0.05 -4.74
C THR A 148 -12.60 -1.35 -4.24
N THR A 149 -12.39 -1.63 -2.95
CA THR A 149 -12.74 -2.93 -2.38
C THR A 149 -14.22 -3.22 -2.53
N LYS A 150 -15.11 -2.29 -2.16
CA LYS A 150 -16.57 -2.48 -2.28
C LYS A 150 -16.99 -2.75 -3.72
N ALA A 151 -16.42 -2.04 -4.68
CA ALA A 151 -16.77 -2.18 -6.09
C ALA A 151 -16.34 -3.55 -6.66
N PHE A 152 -15.14 -4.02 -6.32
CA PHE A 152 -14.60 -5.29 -6.84
C PHE A 152 -15.00 -6.51 -6.00
N LEU A 153 -15.53 -6.34 -4.79
CA LEU A 153 -15.86 -7.44 -3.88
C LEU A 153 -16.80 -8.49 -4.49
N PRO A 154 -17.82 -8.16 -5.32
CA PRO A 154 -18.62 -9.17 -6.00
C PRO A 154 -17.80 -10.13 -6.88
N LEU A 155 -16.81 -9.61 -7.62
CA LEU A 155 -15.93 -10.43 -8.46
C LEU A 155 -14.98 -11.29 -7.61
N ILE A 156 -14.46 -10.75 -6.50
CA ILE A 156 -13.58 -11.46 -5.57
C ILE A 156 -14.34 -12.60 -4.84
N ARG A 157 -15.60 -12.39 -4.50
CA ARG A 157 -16.43 -13.43 -3.87
C ARG A 157 -16.69 -14.61 -4.81
N ARG A 158 -16.93 -14.36 -6.11
CA ARG A 158 -17.11 -15.45 -7.11
C ARG A 158 -15.91 -16.38 -7.14
N SER A 159 -14.71 -15.82 -7.11
CA SER A 159 -13.47 -16.62 -7.14
C SER A 159 -13.09 -17.22 -5.78
N LYS A 160 -13.78 -16.85 -4.69
CA LYS A 160 -13.30 -17.09 -3.30
C LYS A 160 -11.86 -16.62 -3.14
N GLY A 161 -11.58 -15.45 -3.65
CA GLY A 161 -10.25 -14.94 -3.92
C GLY A 161 -9.57 -14.25 -2.74
N ARG A 162 -8.76 -13.24 -3.06
CA ARG A 162 -7.85 -12.56 -2.13
C ARG A 162 -8.03 -11.06 -2.19
N VAL A 163 -8.04 -10.41 -1.03
CA VAL A 163 -7.84 -8.96 -0.89
C VAL A 163 -6.55 -8.73 -0.12
N VAL A 164 -5.65 -7.92 -0.68
CA VAL A 164 -4.38 -7.55 -0.04
C VAL A 164 -4.34 -6.04 0.08
N ASN A 165 -4.31 -5.54 1.30
CA ASN A 165 -4.26 -4.10 1.58
C ASN A 165 -2.84 -3.69 2.00
N ILE A 166 -2.27 -2.73 1.30
CA ILE A 166 -0.97 -2.16 1.67
C ILE A 166 -1.17 -1.08 2.73
N SER A 167 -0.86 -1.44 3.96
CA SER A 167 -0.82 -0.55 5.10
C SER A 167 0.59 0.05 5.28
N SER A 168 1.09 0.09 6.49
CA SER A 168 2.43 0.53 6.88
C SER A 168 2.68 0.18 8.35
N MET A 169 3.93 0.15 8.78
CA MET A 169 4.25 0.19 10.22
C MET A 169 3.58 1.39 10.92
N MET A 170 3.33 2.49 10.18
CA MET A 170 2.60 3.67 10.66
C MET A 170 1.08 3.46 10.74
N GLY A 171 0.56 2.31 10.39
CA GLY A 171 -0.80 1.85 10.70
C GLY A 171 -0.90 1.21 12.09
N ARG A 172 0.24 1.01 12.76
CA ARG A 172 0.34 0.38 14.08
C ARG A 172 0.96 1.32 15.12
N MET A 173 1.75 2.28 14.71
CA MET A 173 2.37 3.27 15.60
C MET A 173 2.27 4.68 15.02
N GLY A 174 2.05 5.68 15.88
CA GLY A 174 2.11 7.09 15.53
C GLY A 174 3.54 7.54 15.26
N SER A 175 3.70 8.58 14.45
CA SER A 175 4.99 9.23 14.20
C SER A 175 4.79 10.73 14.16
N PRO A 176 5.65 11.54 14.83
CA PRO A 176 5.59 12.99 14.74
C PRO A 176 5.62 13.47 13.28
N ALA A 177 4.92 14.55 13.01
CA ALA A 177 4.79 15.17 11.69
C ALA A 177 4.21 14.26 10.58
N ARG A 178 3.52 13.16 10.94
CA ARG A 178 2.95 12.19 10.00
C ARG A 178 1.49 11.87 10.26
N SER A 179 0.80 12.68 11.07
CA SER A 179 -0.56 12.37 11.52
C SER A 179 -1.56 12.11 10.38
N PRO A 180 -1.60 12.87 9.24
CA PRO A 180 -2.54 12.55 8.16
C PRO A 180 -2.32 11.15 7.59
N TYR A 181 -1.07 10.76 7.39
CA TYR A 181 -0.72 9.45 6.88
C TYR A 181 -1.03 8.34 7.91
N CYS A 182 -0.61 8.52 9.17
CA CYS A 182 -0.87 7.56 10.24
C CYS A 182 -2.35 7.27 10.39
N ILE A 183 -3.21 8.29 10.47
CA ILE A 183 -4.67 8.15 10.60
C ILE A 183 -5.21 7.26 9.47
N THR A 184 -4.79 7.49 8.23
CA THR A 184 -5.27 6.70 7.11
C THR A 184 -4.83 5.24 7.17
N LYS A 185 -3.59 4.98 7.58
CA LYS A 185 -3.07 3.61 7.68
C LYS A 185 -3.66 2.84 8.86
N PHE A 186 -3.91 3.49 10.01
CA PHE A 186 -4.72 2.91 11.10
C PHE A 186 -6.14 2.59 10.63
N GLY A 187 -6.75 3.48 9.83
CA GLY A 187 -8.06 3.24 9.22
C GLY A 187 -8.06 2.02 8.29
N VAL A 188 -7.02 1.84 7.47
CA VAL A 188 -6.86 0.65 6.61
C VAL A 188 -6.72 -0.63 7.42
N GLU A 189 -5.98 -0.61 8.56
CA GLU A 189 -5.89 -1.76 9.47
C GLU A 189 -7.26 -2.17 9.99
N ALA A 190 -8.00 -1.19 10.56
CA ALA A 190 -9.33 -1.44 11.11
C ALA A 190 -10.32 -1.93 10.04
N PHE A 191 -10.34 -1.28 8.86
CA PHE A 191 -11.15 -1.70 7.73
C PHE A 191 -10.85 -3.14 7.31
N SER A 192 -9.56 -3.48 7.22
CA SER A 192 -9.12 -4.81 6.78
C SER A 192 -9.53 -5.90 7.77
N ASP A 193 -9.46 -5.64 9.08
CA ASP A 193 -9.89 -6.60 10.09
C ASP A 193 -11.42 -6.82 10.05
N CYS A 194 -12.21 -5.75 9.92
CA CYS A 194 -13.66 -5.87 9.73
C CYS A 194 -13.97 -6.69 8.47
N LEU A 195 -13.39 -6.32 7.34
CA LEU A 195 -13.59 -7.02 6.07
C LEU A 195 -13.20 -8.50 6.17
N ARG A 196 -12.12 -8.82 6.86
CA ARG A 196 -11.65 -10.19 7.05
C ARG A 196 -12.66 -11.05 7.78
N TYR A 197 -13.26 -10.52 8.84
CA TYR A 197 -14.30 -11.23 9.59
C TYR A 197 -15.57 -11.44 8.76
N GLU A 198 -16.00 -10.40 8.04
CA GLU A 198 -17.20 -10.44 7.20
C GLU A 198 -17.06 -11.40 6.00
N MET A 199 -15.86 -11.45 5.43
CA MET A 199 -15.59 -12.23 4.20
C MET A 199 -15.16 -13.67 4.45
N GLN A 200 -14.79 -14.04 5.67
CA GLN A 200 -14.43 -15.41 6.00
C GLN A 200 -15.52 -16.44 5.63
N PRO A 201 -16.81 -16.20 5.93
CA PRO A 201 -17.88 -17.13 5.53
C PRO A 201 -18.06 -17.22 4.01
N GLN A 202 -17.61 -16.22 3.26
CA GLN A 202 -17.65 -16.16 1.79
C GLN A 202 -16.44 -16.86 1.13
N GLY A 203 -15.49 -17.36 1.93
CA GLY A 203 -14.26 -17.98 1.46
C GLY A 203 -13.21 -17.00 0.92
N VAL A 204 -13.42 -15.68 1.08
CA VAL A 204 -12.45 -14.65 0.68
C VAL A 204 -11.44 -14.44 1.79
N THR A 205 -10.16 -14.42 1.42
CA THR A 205 -9.07 -14.15 2.37
C THR A 205 -8.62 -12.70 2.26
N VAL A 206 -8.46 -12.04 3.41
CA VAL A 206 -7.96 -10.67 3.51
C VAL A 206 -6.63 -10.66 4.25
N SER A 207 -5.62 -10.10 3.62
CA SER A 207 -4.27 -9.94 4.18
C SER A 207 -3.85 -8.48 4.19
N ILE A 208 -3.06 -8.11 5.18
CA ILE A 208 -2.49 -6.77 5.33
C ILE A 208 -0.98 -6.89 5.18
N VAL A 209 -0.39 -6.00 4.41
CA VAL A 209 1.07 -5.86 4.32
C VAL A 209 1.44 -4.55 5.00
N GLU A 210 2.32 -4.61 5.98
CA GLU A 210 2.78 -3.49 6.81
C GLU A 210 4.27 -3.19 6.52
N PRO A 211 4.59 -2.50 5.42
CA PRO A 211 5.98 -2.18 5.10
C PRO A 211 6.63 -1.30 6.17
N GLY A 212 7.92 -1.51 6.40
CA GLY A 212 8.77 -0.63 7.18
C GLY A 212 9.17 0.64 6.42
N ASN A 213 10.42 1.07 6.60
CA ASN A 213 10.94 2.25 5.91
C ASN A 213 11.47 1.89 4.50
N PHE A 214 10.67 2.17 3.48
CA PHE A 214 10.99 2.02 2.06
C PHE A 214 10.86 3.36 1.30
N ILE A 215 11.01 4.48 1.99
CA ILE A 215 10.81 5.80 1.38
C ILE A 215 11.73 5.98 0.17
N ALA A 216 13.01 5.58 0.29
CA ALA A 216 13.98 5.68 -0.79
C ALA A 216 13.64 4.82 -2.02
N ALA A 217 12.84 3.76 -1.86
CA ALA A 217 12.41 2.87 -2.95
C ALA A 217 11.10 3.31 -3.61
N THR A 218 10.46 4.36 -3.11
CA THR A 218 9.16 4.83 -3.58
C THR A 218 9.26 6.30 -4.01
N ASN A 219 8.45 6.68 -4.99
CA ASN A 219 8.37 8.08 -5.41
C ASN A 219 7.43 8.91 -4.51
N LEU A 220 7.26 8.51 -3.25
CA LEU A 220 6.42 9.24 -2.29
C LEU A 220 6.96 10.62 -1.99
N TYR A 221 8.29 10.78 -1.99
CA TYR A 221 8.97 12.03 -1.73
C TYR A 221 10.15 12.21 -2.68
N SER A 222 10.16 13.31 -3.41
CA SER A 222 11.33 13.85 -4.07
C SER A 222 11.68 15.19 -3.43
N PRO A 223 12.89 15.73 -3.62
CA PRO A 223 13.25 17.07 -3.13
C PRO A 223 12.27 18.15 -3.56
N GLU A 224 11.82 18.09 -4.82
CA GLU A 224 10.85 19.03 -5.40
C GLU A 224 9.49 18.90 -4.73
N ARG A 225 9.04 17.67 -4.46
CA ARG A 225 7.78 17.41 -3.79
C ARG A 225 7.81 17.84 -2.32
N ILE A 226 8.91 17.61 -1.61
CA ILE A 226 9.10 18.07 -0.23
C ILE A 226 9.00 19.60 -0.18
N LYS A 227 9.70 20.29 -1.10
CA LYS A 227 9.64 21.72 -1.21
C LYS A 227 8.23 22.22 -1.50
N ALA A 228 7.53 21.62 -2.47
CA ALA A 228 6.15 22.00 -2.80
C ALA A 228 5.19 21.82 -1.61
N ILE A 229 5.32 20.73 -0.84
CA ILE A 229 4.53 20.51 0.38
C ILE A 229 4.87 21.58 1.43
N ALA A 230 6.15 21.89 1.63
CA ALA A 230 6.59 22.88 2.60
C ALA A 230 6.12 24.28 2.24
N ASP A 231 6.26 24.69 0.97
CA ASP A 231 5.84 26.00 0.49
C ASP A 231 4.31 26.15 0.67
N LYS A 232 3.52 25.18 0.21
CA LYS A 232 2.06 25.15 0.40
C LYS A 232 1.69 25.24 1.89
N MET A 233 2.33 24.44 2.73
CA MET A 233 2.06 24.42 4.17
C MET A 233 2.35 25.77 4.80
N TRP A 234 3.50 26.40 4.49
CA TRP A 234 3.84 27.72 5.01
C TRP A 234 2.85 28.79 4.58
N ASP A 235 2.41 28.75 3.32
CA ASP A 235 1.46 29.73 2.78
C ASP A 235 0.07 29.60 3.40
N GLU A 236 -0.35 28.39 3.75
CA GLU A 236 -1.64 28.11 4.40
C GLU A 236 -1.64 28.37 5.91
N LEU A 237 -0.46 28.53 6.56
CA LEU A 237 -0.38 28.75 8.02
C LEU A 237 -1.04 30.06 8.44
N PRO A 238 -1.87 30.03 9.51
CA PRO A 238 -2.35 31.25 10.15
C PRO A 238 -1.20 32.14 10.61
N GLU A 239 -1.39 33.47 10.54
CA GLU A 239 -0.34 34.44 10.93
C GLU A 239 0.12 34.25 12.37
N ILE A 240 -0.77 33.92 13.28
CA ILE A 240 -0.44 33.65 14.69
C ILE A 240 0.53 32.48 14.81
N VAL A 241 0.30 31.38 14.07
CA VAL A 241 1.17 30.20 14.10
C VAL A 241 2.55 30.53 13.51
N ARG A 242 2.59 31.25 12.37
CA ARG A 242 3.86 31.72 11.80
C ARG A 242 4.67 32.57 12.77
N LYS A 243 3.99 33.42 13.56
CA LYS A 243 4.63 34.29 14.54
C LYS A 243 5.14 33.51 15.75
N ASP A 244 4.39 32.55 16.24
CA ASP A 244 4.71 31.79 17.46
C ASP A 244 5.88 30.83 17.23
N TYR A 245 5.92 30.13 16.10
CA TYR A 245 7.00 29.17 15.79
C TYR A 245 8.17 29.82 15.05
N GLY A 246 7.91 30.76 14.16
CA GLY A 246 8.90 31.43 13.32
C GLY A 246 9.40 30.57 12.16
N ARG A 247 9.93 31.22 11.14
CA ARG A 247 10.43 30.58 9.92
C ARG A 247 11.57 29.60 10.19
N LYS A 248 12.47 29.93 11.11
CA LYS A 248 13.62 29.09 11.44
C LYS A 248 13.21 27.72 11.93
N TYR A 249 12.26 27.65 12.87
CA TYR A 249 11.75 26.38 13.37
C TYR A 249 11.11 25.54 12.26
N PHE A 250 10.29 26.20 11.43
CA PHE A 250 9.66 25.52 10.30
C PHE A 250 10.68 24.91 9.34
N ASP A 251 11.69 25.67 8.93
CA ASP A 251 12.75 25.23 8.02
C ASP A 251 13.59 24.06 8.63
N GLU A 252 13.81 24.07 9.94
CA GLU A 252 14.45 22.95 10.65
C GLU A 252 13.61 21.65 10.57
N GLN A 253 12.29 21.74 10.67
CA GLN A 253 11.41 20.55 10.51
C GLN A 253 11.41 20.04 9.06
N VAL A 254 11.40 20.92 8.09
CA VAL A 254 11.52 20.55 6.66
C VAL A 254 12.86 19.85 6.40
N SER A 255 13.96 20.38 6.90
CA SER A 255 15.30 19.78 6.74
C SER A 255 15.41 18.38 7.39
N LYS A 256 14.78 18.16 8.55
CA LYS A 256 14.67 16.82 9.14
C LYS A 256 13.94 15.85 8.23
N MET A 257 12.88 16.32 7.56
CA MET A 257 12.12 15.51 6.62
C MET A 257 12.93 15.18 5.36
N GLU A 258 13.69 16.12 4.82
CA GLU A 258 14.61 15.89 3.69
C GLU A 258 15.62 14.79 4.01
N THR A 259 16.22 14.85 5.21
CA THR A 259 17.15 13.81 5.69
C THR A 259 16.47 12.45 5.80
N TYR A 260 15.24 12.41 6.30
CA TYR A 260 14.49 11.17 6.45
C TYR A 260 14.10 10.55 5.10
N CYS A 261 13.80 11.35 4.09
CA CYS A 261 13.39 10.88 2.76
C CYS A 261 14.50 10.13 2.00
N ASN A 262 15.75 10.41 2.33
CA ASN A 262 16.91 9.71 1.76
C ASN A 262 17.27 8.42 2.55
N SER A 263 16.46 8.07 3.57
CA SER A 263 16.67 6.88 4.39
C SER A 263 15.79 5.70 3.97
N GLY A 264 16.10 4.54 4.50
CA GLY A 264 15.32 3.33 4.28
C GLY A 264 15.87 2.42 3.20
N SER A 265 15.18 1.30 3.01
CA SER A 265 15.57 0.30 2.02
C SER A 265 15.21 0.73 0.61
N THR A 266 16.12 0.49 -0.32
CA THR A 266 15.87 0.62 -1.78
C THR A 266 15.40 -0.70 -2.39
N ASP A 267 15.57 -1.83 -1.69
CA ASP A 267 15.12 -3.14 -2.14
C ASP A 267 13.64 -3.36 -1.77
N THR A 268 12.78 -3.38 -2.76
CA THR A 268 11.34 -3.60 -2.61
C THR A 268 10.95 -5.07 -2.53
N SER A 269 11.88 -6.01 -2.77
CA SER A 269 11.60 -7.44 -2.86
C SER A 269 10.84 -7.99 -1.64
N PRO A 270 11.13 -7.62 -0.38
CA PRO A 270 10.39 -8.15 0.76
C PRO A 270 8.89 -7.79 0.74
N VAL A 271 8.56 -6.61 0.23
CA VAL A 271 7.14 -6.19 0.07
C VAL A 271 6.48 -6.97 -1.05
N ILE A 272 7.15 -7.07 -2.20
CA ILE A 272 6.64 -7.78 -3.38
C ILE A 272 6.42 -9.27 -3.08
N GLU A 273 7.37 -9.92 -2.42
CA GLU A 273 7.26 -11.32 -2.02
C GLU A 273 6.14 -11.56 -0.99
N SER A 274 5.95 -10.62 -0.06
CA SER A 274 4.84 -10.68 0.91
C SER A 274 3.47 -10.67 0.21
N VAL A 275 3.28 -9.78 -0.77
CA VAL A 275 2.06 -9.72 -1.56
C VAL A 275 1.90 -10.97 -2.42
N ALA A 276 2.96 -11.42 -3.08
CA ALA A 276 2.94 -12.64 -3.88
C ALA A 276 2.56 -13.87 -3.03
N HIS A 277 3.13 -14.01 -1.83
CA HIS A 277 2.77 -15.07 -0.90
C HIS A 277 1.30 -14.98 -0.47
N ALA A 278 0.78 -13.77 -0.16
CA ALA A 278 -0.63 -13.57 0.19
C ALA A 278 -1.58 -14.00 -0.95
N LEU A 279 -1.17 -13.86 -2.22
CA LEU A 279 -1.96 -14.22 -3.39
C LEU A 279 -1.82 -15.70 -3.79
N THR A 280 -0.71 -16.36 -3.48
CA THR A 280 -0.41 -17.73 -3.95
C THR A 280 -0.53 -18.79 -2.89
N SER A 281 -0.25 -18.47 -1.62
CA SER A 281 -0.26 -19.46 -0.54
C SER A 281 -1.66 -20.04 -0.29
N THR A 282 -1.72 -21.33 0.02
CA THR A 282 -2.94 -21.98 0.49
C THR A 282 -3.34 -21.52 1.89
N THR A 283 -2.37 -21.05 2.68
CA THR A 283 -2.55 -20.58 4.06
C THR A 283 -1.86 -19.20 4.23
N PRO A 284 -2.38 -18.14 3.58
CA PRO A 284 -1.75 -16.82 3.68
C PRO A 284 -1.85 -16.28 5.10
N TYR A 285 -0.84 -15.48 5.50
CA TYR A 285 -0.88 -14.79 6.78
C TYR A 285 -1.90 -13.65 6.76
N THR A 286 -2.45 -13.35 7.92
CA THR A 286 -3.31 -12.16 8.09
C THR A 286 -2.52 -10.87 7.96
N ARG A 287 -1.28 -10.87 8.48
CA ARG A 287 -0.35 -9.71 8.44
C ARG A 287 1.04 -10.14 8.02
N TYR A 288 1.64 -9.30 7.20
CA TYR A 288 3.02 -9.41 6.73
C TYR A 288 3.77 -8.17 7.16
N HIS A 289 4.96 -8.35 7.71
CA HIS A 289 5.81 -7.28 8.22
C HIS A 289 7.12 -7.23 7.43
N PRO A 290 7.12 -6.79 6.15
CA PRO A 290 8.35 -6.62 5.39
C PRO A 290 9.09 -5.39 5.89
N MET A 291 9.91 -5.59 6.91
CA MET A 291 10.73 -4.56 7.55
C MET A 291 11.95 -5.19 8.20
N ASP A 292 12.97 -4.39 8.44
CA ASP A 292 14.12 -4.84 9.21
C ASP A 292 13.79 -5.06 10.71
N TYR A 293 14.70 -5.74 11.39
CA TYR A 293 14.49 -6.12 12.78
C TYR A 293 14.32 -4.91 13.72
N TYR A 294 15.04 -3.80 13.46
CA TYR A 294 14.93 -2.58 14.27
C TYR A 294 13.51 -2.00 14.22
N TRP A 295 12.97 -1.81 13.02
CA TRP A 295 11.63 -1.29 12.87
C TRP A 295 10.56 -2.25 13.38
N TRP A 296 10.77 -3.54 13.19
CA TRP A 296 9.87 -4.55 13.74
C TRP A 296 9.84 -4.50 15.27
N LEU A 297 11.01 -4.49 15.94
CA LEU A 297 11.10 -4.44 17.40
C LEU A 297 10.49 -3.13 17.93
N ARG A 298 10.83 -2.00 17.31
CA ARG A 298 10.26 -0.70 17.67
C ARG A 298 8.73 -0.72 17.58
N MET A 299 8.16 -1.25 16.50
CA MET A 299 6.72 -1.39 16.34
C MET A 299 6.11 -2.26 17.46
N GLN A 300 6.74 -3.41 17.80
CA GLN A 300 6.25 -4.25 18.89
C GLN A 300 6.24 -3.52 20.23
N ILE A 301 7.31 -2.79 20.56
CA ILE A 301 7.38 -2.00 21.79
C ILE A 301 6.32 -0.90 21.80
N MET A 302 6.21 -0.12 20.71
CA MET A 302 5.25 0.98 20.62
C MET A 302 3.78 0.51 20.71
N THR A 303 3.49 -0.72 20.30
CA THR A 303 2.12 -1.25 20.26
C THR A 303 1.73 -2.07 21.48
N HIS A 304 2.68 -2.63 22.23
CA HIS A 304 2.37 -3.56 23.30
C HIS A 304 2.85 -3.10 24.69
N MET A 305 3.77 -2.13 24.75
CA MET A 305 4.23 -1.59 26.04
C MET A 305 3.36 -0.39 26.47
N PRO A 306 3.24 -0.13 27.77
CA PRO A 306 2.60 1.11 28.25
C PRO A 306 3.28 2.35 27.64
N ALA A 307 2.49 3.35 27.29
CA ALA A 307 2.97 4.58 26.63
C ALA A 307 4.12 5.25 27.39
N ALA A 308 4.09 5.25 28.72
CA ALA A 308 5.19 5.81 29.54
C ALA A 308 6.55 5.17 29.28
N ILE A 309 6.59 3.90 28.84
CA ILE A 309 7.82 3.19 28.49
C ILE A 309 8.19 3.47 27.03
N SER A 310 7.25 3.30 26.11
CA SER A 310 7.50 3.47 24.68
C SER A 310 7.90 4.91 24.34
N ASP A 311 7.24 5.90 24.94
CA ASP A 311 7.53 7.31 24.72
C ASP A 311 8.93 7.68 25.20
N ARG A 312 9.33 7.17 26.38
CA ARG A 312 10.68 7.40 26.91
C ARG A 312 11.78 6.79 26.04
N LEU A 313 11.48 5.71 25.33
CA LEU A 313 12.48 5.04 24.49
C LEU A 313 12.59 5.66 23.08
N TYR A 314 11.50 6.22 22.56
CA TYR A 314 11.44 6.56 21.13
C TYR A 314 10.92 7.98 20.81
N VAL A 315 10.42 8.71 21.80
CA VAL A 315 9.88 10.05 21.60
C VAL A 315 10.68 11.10 22.34
N TYR A 316 11.10 10.82 23.59
CA TYR A 316 11.90 11.70 24.46
C TYR A 316 13.37 11.19 24.56
#